data_27bb3628a1dbc78699e2e6c9584924bd
#
_entry.id   27bb3628a1dbc78699e2e6c9584924bd
#
_cell.length_a   1.000
_cell.length_b   1.000
_cell.length_c   1.000
_cell.angle_alpha   90.00
_cell.angle_beta   90.00
_cell.angle_gamma   90.00
#
_symmetry.space_group_name_H-M   'P 1'
#
loop_
_entity.id
_entity.type
_entity.pdbx_description
1 polymer ?
#
loop_
_entity_poly.entity_id
_entity_poly.type
_entity_poly.pdbx_seq_one_letter_code
_entity_poly.pdbx_strand_id
1 'polypeptide(L)'
;MRTFLKKIFVFLLSLIILLFGVDWLSSELIIEKSDFKLISKPKYLVLGHSQPEHAFNDSLIEGLKNLAEGGESYFYTYYKSVEVIKKNPTIETVFINFSNNNIAKSRDFWTWDCYYMAERLKRFSHLIQIEGKLKLAYHNLPCFTETMLFVLQERLSDLLTQNFGYSINLGGYKISSKLSSNTEQLETSLSNRLRVLNSFDSKSKKTSKHNLKYLNKLIEFCKKHGKQVVLVRLPQQQEYNFWENEIEFSQIRKQYFTELPFLDFAKFPLEDEDFIDHSHLSYQGACRFSNYFGKLLKTKKYHLNQKSLDHKK
;
A
#
# COMPACT_ATOMS: atom_id res chain seq x y z
N MET A 1 -48.60 -9.43 13.78
CA MET A 1 -47.35 -9.85 13.12
C MET A 1 -46.87 -8.84 12.03
N ARG A 2 -47.65 -8.52 11.01
CA ARG A 2 -47.26 -7.57 9.94
C ARG A 2 -46.86 -6.17 10.46
N THR A 3 -47.60 -5.61 11.43
CA THR A 3 -47.29 -4.28 12.01
C THR A 3 -46.00 -4.29 12.82
N PHE A 4 -45.74 -5.38 13.53
CA PHE A 4 -44.51 -5.58 14.30
C PHE A 4 -43.28 -5.66 13.35
N LEU A 5 -43.36 -6.47 12.29
CA LEU A 5 -42.32 -6.57 11.29
C LEU A 5 -42.05 -5.23 10.57
N LYS A 6 -43.11 -4.46 10.28
CA LYS A 6 -42.95 -3.09 9.73
C LYS A 6 -42.20 -2.17 10.69
N LYS A 7 -42.51 -2.21 11.99
CA LYS A 7 -41.79 -1.40 13.00
C LYS A 7 -40.30 -1.78 13.10
N ILE A 8 -39.99 -3.09 13.12
CA ILE A 8 -38.62 -3.58 13.10
C ILE A 8 -37.92 -3.12 11.84
N PHE A 9 -38.51 -3.24 10.67
CA PHE A 9 -37.92 -2.81 9.41
C PHE A 9 -37.62 -1.30 9.41
N VAL A 10 -38.57 -0.47 9.84
CA VAL A 10 -38.39 0.97 9.94
C VAL A 10 -37.26 1.32 10.91
N PHE A 11 -37.21 0.66 12.07
CA PHE A 11 -36.15 0.87 13.06
C PHE A 11 -34.78 0.48 12.49
N LEU A 12 -34.63 -0.68 11.88
CA LEU A 12 -33.38 -1.11 11.28
C LEU A 12 -32.93 -0.18 10.12
N LEU A 13 -33.88 0.22 9.29
CA LEU A 13 -33.59 1.18 8.22
C LEU A 13 -33.12 2.53 8.77
N SER A 14 -33.78 3.06 9.80
CA SER A 14 -33.38 4.31 10.45
C SER A 14 -32.00 4.20 11.08
N LEU A 15 -31.70 3.05 11.73
CA LEU A 15 -30.39 2.80 12.31
C LEU A 15 -29.29 2.75 11.23
N ILE A 16 -29.55 2.07 10.12
CA ILE A 16 -28.62 2.00 9.00
C ILE A 16 -28.34 3.42 8.45
N ILE A 17 -29.39 4.22 8.23
CA ILE A 17 -29.25 5.62 7.74
C ILE A 17 -28.44 6.45 8.73
N LEU A 18 -28.68 6.30 10.03
CA LEU A 18 -27.92 7.00 11.07
C LEU A 18 -26.44 6.62 11.04
N LEU A 19 -26.11 5.33 10.98
CA LEU A 19 -24.72 4.85 10.93
C LEU A 19 -24.01 5.33 9.68
N PHE A 20 -24.68 5.30 8.53
CA PHE A 20 -24.14 5.87 7.29
C PHE A 20 -23.91 7.38 7.40
N GLY A 21 -24.85 8.12 8.00
CA GLY A 21 -24.74 9.56 8.22
C GLY A 21 -23.54 9.90 9.11
N VAL A 22 -23.36 9.16 10.20
CA VAL A 22 -22.21 9.33 11.11
C VAL A 22 -20.90 9.03 10.37
N ASP A 23 -20.82 7.92 9.62
CA ASP A 23 -19.62 7.55 8.87
C ASP A 23 -19.28 8.59 7.80
N TRP A 24 -20.25 9.05 7.05
CA TRP A 24 -20.06 10.05 6.00
C TRP A 24 -19.64 11.41 6.59
N LEU A 25 -20.40 11.96 7.53
CA LEU A 25 -20.13 13.27 8.13
C LEU A 25 -18.75 13.30 8.81
N SER A 26 -18.45 12.28 9.62
CA SER A 26 -17.14 12.18 10.28
C SER A 26 -16.00 12.02 9.27
N SER A 27 -16.20 11.28 8.19
CA SER A 27 -15.19 11.12 7.14
C SER A 27 -14.87 12.44 6.46
N GLU A 28 -15.87 13.24 6.09
CA GLU A 28 -15.66 14.58 5.48
C GLU A 28 -14.91 15.50 6.44
N LEU A 29 -15.31 15.55 7.71
CA LEU A 29 -14.64 16.37 8.72
C LEU A 29 -13.19 15.95 8.95
N ILE A 30 -12.91 14.64 8.98
CA ILE A 30 -11.54 14.13 9.12
C ILE A 30 -10.72 14.51 7.88
N ILE A 31 -11.24 14.34 6.66
CA ILE A 31 -10.53 14.69 5.43
C ILE A 31 -10.25 16.19 5.36
N GLU A 32 -11.20 17.03 5.80
CA GLU A 32 -11.04 18.48 5.82
C GLU A 32 -9.99 18.92 6.83
N LYS A 33 -10.06 18.40 8.06
CA LYS A 33 -9.19 18.80 9.18
C LYS A 33 -7.85 18.11 9.22
N SER A 34 -7.74 16.92 8.61
CA SER A 34 -6.45 16.19 8.56
C SER A 34 -5.51 16.82 7.55
N ASP A 35 -4.28 17.00 7.97
CA ASP A 35 -3.25 17.56 7.09
C ASP A 35 -2.61 16.47 6.22
N PHE A 36 -3.17 16.28 4.99
CA PHE A 36 -2.53 15.46 3.97
C PHE A 36 -1.43 16.22 3.21
N LYS A 37 -1.16 17.48 3.56
CA LYS A 37 -0.06 18.24 2.99
C LYS A 37 1.25 17.76 3.58
N LEU A 38 2.16 17.38 2.69
CA LEU A 38 3.51 16.98 3.07
C LEU A 38 4.37 18.24 3.26
N ILE A 39 4.83 18.47 4.47
CA ILE A 39 5.60 19.67 4.86
C ILE A 39 6.84 19.87 3.96
N SER A 40 7.47 18.77 3.56
CA SER A 40 8.66 18.78 2.70
C SER A 40 8.39 19.21 1.25
N LYS A 41 7.12 19.39 0.86
CA LYS A 41 6.71 19.72 -0.53
C LYS A 41 7.45 18.86 -1.56
N PRO A 42 7.34 17.52 -1.49
CA PRO A 42 8.17 16.64 -2.32
C PRO A 42 7.80 16.76 -3.80
N LYS A 43 8.79 16.51 -4.65
CA LYS A 43 8.63 16.32 -6.10
C LYS A 43 8.36 14.87 -6.46
N TYR A 44 8.84 13.95 -5.63
CA TYR A 44 8.82 12.52 -5.86
C TYR A 44 8.08 11.82 -4.72
N LEU A 45 7.17 10.93 -5.08
CA LEU A 45 6.41 10.11 -4.14
C LEU A 45 6.71 8.63 -4.37
N VAL A 46 6.99 7.87 -3.33
CA VAL A 46 7.12 6.41 -3.38
C VAL A 46 5.93 5.76 -2.71
N LEU A 47 5.31 4.80 -3.39
CA LEU A 47 4.17 4.03 -2.93
C LEU A 47 4.44 2.52 -3.06
N GLY A 48 3.89 1.75 -2.15
CA GLY A 48 3.99 0.29 -2.17
C GLY A 48 3.94 -0.33 -0.78
N HIS A 49 4.40 -1.57 -0.68
CA HIS A 49 4.40 -2.35 0.55
C HIS A 49 5.76 -2.31 1.29
N SER A 50 6.12 -3.36 2.03
CA SER A 50 7.33 -3.39 2.86
C SER A 50 8.66 -3.25 2.09
N GLN A 51 8.76 -3.68 0.84
CA GLN A 51 10.01 -3.53 0.10
C GLN A 51 10.43 -2.06 -0.04
N PRO A 52 9.60 -1.15 -0.61
CA PRO A 52 9.96 0.27 -0.64
C PRO A 52 9.99 0.93 0.75
N GLU A 53 9.20 0.45 1.73
CA GLU A 53 9.27 0.91 3.12
C GLU A 53 10.69 0.79 3.69
N HIS A 54 11.39 -0.31 3.36
CA HIS A 54 12.74 -0.57 3.84
C HIS A 54 13.87 -0.19 2.86
N ALA A 55 13.56 0.16 1.63
CA ALA A 55 14.56 0.45 0.63
C ALA A 55 14.78 1.94 0.38
N PHE A 56 13.73 2.77 0.46
CA PHE A 56 13.83 4.20 0.20
C PHE A 56 13.93 5.00 1.50
N ASN A 57 15.15 5.27 1.92
CA ASN A 57 15.40 6.24 2.98
C ASN A 57 15.25 7.66 2.41
N ASP A 58 14.06 8.23 2.58
CA ASP A 58 13.70 9.54 2.02
C ASP A 58 14.48 10.70 2.64
N SER A 59 15.14 10.53 3.79
CA SER A 59 16.05 11.52 4.34
C SER A 59 17.35 11.70 3.53
N LEU A 60 17.69 10.70 2.70
CA LEU A 60 18.89 10.71 1.84
C LEU A 60 18.60 11.12 0.39
N ILE A 61 17.33 11.31 0.03
CA ILE A 61 16.91 11.58 -1.35
C ILE A 61 16.15 12.90 -1.39
N GLU A 62 16.80 13.93 -1.88
CA GLU A 62 16.23 15.26 -1.97
C GLU A 62 14.92 15.29 -2.76
N GLY A 63 13.89 15.88 -2.18
CA GLY A 63 12.58 16.04 -2.82
C GLY A 63 11.76 14.74 -2.93
N LEU A 64 12.21 13.64 -2.33
CA LEU A 64 11.44 12.38 -2.28
C LEU A 64 10.71 12.24 -0.94
N LYS A 65 9.47 11.72 -1.01
CA LYS A 65 8.74 11.25 0.17
C LYS A 65 8.34 9.79 -0.03
N ASN A 66 8.73 8.97 0.92
CA ASN A 66 8.29 7.58 0.98
C ASN A 66 7.01 7.49 1.81
N LEU A 67 5.95 6.89 1.25
CA LEU A 67 4.69 6.58 1.93
C LEU A 67 4.34 5.08 1.80
N ALA A 68 5.33 4.25 1.53
CA ALA A 68 5.14 2.79 1.50
C ALA A 68 4.93 2.25 2.91
N GLU A 69 4.23 1.13 3.01
CA GLU A 69 3.90 0.51 4.28
C GLU A 69 3.76 -1.01 4.17
N GLY A 70 4.37 -1.73 5.11
CA GLY A 70 4.37 -3.18 5.17
C GLY A 70 2.97 -3.80 5.10
N GLY A 71 2.80 -4.85 4.28
CA GLY A 71 1.52 -5.54 4.12
C GLY A 71 0.41 -4.71 3.49
N GLU A 72 0.74 -3.62 2.81
CA GLU A 72 -0.25 -2.78 2.13
C GLU A 72 -0.49 -3.28 0.69
N SER A 73 -1.74 -3.61 0.38
CA SER A 73 -2.18 -3.94 -0.99
C SER A 73 -2.45 -2.67 -1.79
N TYR A 74 -2.45 -2.78 -3.13
CA TYR A 74 -2.80 -1.64 -3.99
C TYR A 74 -4.21 -1.08 -3.74
N PHE A 75 -5.10 -1.86 -3.14
CA PHE A 75 -6.40 -1.37 -2.69
C PHE A 75 -6.26 -0.22 -1.71
N TYR A 76 -5.52 -0.42 -0.62
CA TYR A 76 -5.32 0.61 0.40
C TYR A 76 -4.39 1.72 -0.09
N THR A 77 -3.34 1.36 -0.83
CA THR A 77 -2.44 2.33 -1.47
C THR A 77 -3.22 3.31 -2.35
N TYR A 78 -4.18 2.83 -3.15
CA TYR A 78 -5.02 3.68 -4.00
C TYR A 78 -5.80 4.70 -3.16
N TYR A 79 -6.58 4.26 -2.18
CA TYR A 79 -7.41 5.16 -1.39
C TYR A 79 -6.58 6.16 -0.58
N LYS A 80 -5.49 5.73 0.02
CA LYS A 80 -4.54 6.60 0.73
C LYS A 80 -3.96 7.68 -0.18
N SER A 81 -3.57 7.31 -1.40
CA SER A 81 -2.88 8.20 -2.33
C SER A 81 -3.79 9.27 -2.93
N VAL A 82 -5.10 9.07 -2.98
CA VAL A 82 -6.05 10.02 -3.59
C VAL A 82 -5.94 11.40 -2.94
N GLU A 83 -6.04 11.47 -1.62
CA GLU A 83 -6.00 12.75 -0.91
C GLU A 83 -4.59 13.34 -0.85
N VAL A 84 -3.57 12.48 -0.69
CA VAL A 84 -2.17 12.93 -0.72
C VAL A 84 -1.85 13.60 -2.07
N ILE A 85 -2.18 12.97 -3.18
CA ILE A 85 -1.87 13.52 -4.52
C ILE A 85 -2.63 14.81 -4.79
N LYS A 86 -3.91 14.90 -4.42
CA LYS A 86 -4.71 16.11 -4.57
C LYS A 86 -4.15 17.29 -3.79
N LYS A 87 -3.74 17.05 -2.53
CA LYS A 87 -3.29 18.12 -1.62
C LYS A 87 -1.82 18.50 -1.79
N ASN A 88 -1.04 17.76 -2.63
CA ASN A 88 0.37 18.02 -2.88
C ASN A 88 0.66 18.24 -4.37
N PRO A 89 0.34 19.40 -4.93
CA PRO A 89 0.55 19.71 -6.34
C PRO A 89 2.02 19.69 -6.76
N THR A 90 2.96 19.87 -5.81
CA THR A 90 4.41 19.80 -6.05
C THR A 90 4.91 18.42 -6.46
N ILE A 91 4.14 17.35 -6.20
CA ILE A 91 4.49 16.02 -6.66
C ILE A 91 4.42 16.00 -8.19
N GLU A 92 5.53 15.67 -8.83
CA GLU A 92 5.67 15.54 -10.28
C GLU A 92 5.64 14.08 -10.71
N THR A 93 6.34 13.21 -9.96
CA THR A 93 6.48 11.78 -10.28
C THR A 93 6.11 10.89 -9.11
N VAL A 94 5.36 9.83 -9.41
CA VAL A 94 4.97 8.79 -8.46
C VAL A 94 5.65 7.48 -8.84
N PHE A 95 6.54 7.00 -7.98
CA PHE A 95 7.18 5.69 -8.09
C PHE A 95 6.31 4.66 -7.38
N ILE A 96 5.83 3.67 -8.12
CA ILE A 96 4.97 2.61 -7.58
C ILE A 96 5.75 1.30 -7.61
N ASN A 97 5.92 0.68 -6.44
CA ASN A 97 6.53 -0.65 -6.38
C ASN A 97 5.70 -1.65 -7.19
N PHE A 98 6.36 -2.34 -8.12
CA PHE A 98 5.75 -3.37 -8.96
C PHE A 98 6.72 -4.53 -9.11
N SER A 99 6.37 -5.65 -8.49
CA SER A 99 7.21 -6.85 -8.43
C SER A 99 6.38 -8.12 -8.59
N ASN A 100 7.06 -9.24 -8.77
CA ASN A 100 6.47 -10.57 -8.80
C ASN A 100 5.54 -10.82 -7.62
N ASN A 101 5.94 -10.34 -6.45
CA ASN A 101 5.20 -10.45 -5.21
C ASN A 101 3.86 -9.71 -5.25
N ASN A 102 3.83 -8.50 -5.84
CA ASN A 102 2.62 -7.68 -5.91
C ASN A 102 1.53 -8.29 -6.80
N ILE A 103 1.91 -9.04 -7.83
CA ILE A 103 0.96 -9.64 -8.76
C ILE A 103 0.43 -11.01 -8.29
N ALA A 104 1.07 -11.63 -7.32
CA ALA A 104 0.68 -12.96 -6.84
C ALA A 104 -0.67 -12.95 -6.14
N LYS A 105 -1.55 -13.89 -6.49
CA LYS A 105 -2.88 -14.02 -5.86
C LYS A 105 -2.80 -14.29 -4.36
N SER A 106 -1.74 -14.96 -3.91
CA SER A 106 -1.50 -15.17 -2.49
C SER A 106 -1.40 -13.87 -1.69
N ARG A 107 -1.19 -12.71 -2.35
CA ARG A 107 -1.14 -11.40 -1.68
C ARG A 107 -2.50 -10.71 -1.54
N ASP A 108 -3.57 -11.31 -2.05
CA ASP A 108 -4.92 -10.79 -1.85
C ASP A 108 -5.30 -10.76 -0.36
N PHE A 109 -4.68 -11.60 0.47
CA PHE A 109 -4.91 -11.60 1.92
C PHE A 109 -4.54 -10.27 2.58
N TRP A 110 -3.59 -9.50 2.06
CA TRP A 110 -3.31 -8.16 2.55
C TRP A 110 -4.51 -7.20 2.45
N THR A 111 -5.51 -7.58 1.65
CA THR A 111 -6.75 -6.81 1.54
C THR A 111 -7.87 -7.40 2.38
N TRP A 112 -8.00 -8.75 2.41
CA TRP A 112 -9.20 -9.43 2.92
C TRP A 112 -9.04 -10.10 4.28
N ASP A 113 -7.80 -10.36 4.70
CA ASP A 113 -7.53 -10.95 6.01
C ASP A 113 -7.90 -9.97 7.12
N CYS A 114 -8.49 -10.51 8.21
CA CYS A 114 -9.04 -9.68 9.28
C CYS A 114 -8.00 -8.78 9.94
N TYR A 115 -6.81 -9.28 10.18
CA TYR A 115 -5.74 -8.49 10.80
C TYR A 115 -5.40 -7.24 9.96
N TYR A 116 -5.12 -7.44 8.67
CA TYR A 116 -4.77 -6.33 7.76
C TYR A 116 -5.96 -5.40 7.53
N MET A 117 -7.16 -5.96 7.32
CA MET A 117 -8.38 -5.17 7.12
C MET A 117 -8.68 -4.29 8.34
N ALA A 118 -8.63 -4.84 9.55
CA ALA A 118 -8.92 -4.11 10.78
C ALA A 118 -7.91 -2.96 10.99
N GLU A 119 -6.61 -3.22 10.81
CA GLU A 119 -5.59 -2.18 10.93
C GLU A 119 -5.81 -1.04 9.94
N ARG A 120 -6.12 -1.37 8.68
CA ARG A 120 -6.30 -0.38 7.61
C ARG A 120 -7.62 0.38 7.74
N LEU A 121 -8.71 -0.27 8.13
CA LEU A 121 -10.00 0.40 8.36
C LEU A 121 -9.94 1.40 9.50
N LYS A 122 -9.30 1.07 10.62
CA LYS A 122 -9.10 2.01 11.74
C LYS A 122 -8.40 3.29 11.28
N ARG A 123 -7.46 3.18 10.36
CA ARG A 123 -6.66 4.31 9.88
C ARG A 123 -7.23 5.01 8.66
N PHE A 124 -7.80 4.28 7.72
CA PHE A 124 -8.12 4.77 6.38
C PHE A 124 -9.59 4.64 5.99
N SER A 125 -10.48 4.18 6.90
CA SER A 125 -11.90 3.99 6.55
C SER A 125 -12.56 5.27 6.03
N HIS A 126 -12.15 6.45 6.49
CA HIS A 126 -12.62 7.74 6.00
C HIS A 126 -12.19 8.04 4.55
N LEU A 127 -11.12 7.43 4.05
CA LEU A 127 -10.66 7.56 2.67
C LEU A 127 -11.32 6.55 1.73
N ILE A 128 -11.82 5.42 2.28
CA ILE A 128 -12.38 4.34 1.48
C ILE A 128 -13.81 4.65 1.11
N GLN A 129 -14.05 4.85 -0.19
CA GLN A 129 -15.39 5.08 -0.73
C GLN A 129 -16.31 3.88 -0.51
N ILE A 130 -17.63 4.11 -0.59
CA ILE A 130 -18.66 3.09 -0.32
C ILE A 130 -18.46 1.81 -1.16
N GLU A 131 -18.07 1.92 -2.43
CA GLU A 131 -17.77 0.75 -3.28
C GLU A 131 -16.65 -0.11 -2.67
N GLY A 132 -15.61 0.52 -2.11
CA GLY A 132 -14.52 -0.18 -1.43
C GLY A 132 -14.97 -0.83 -0.14
N LYS A 133 -15.75 -0.14 0.69
CA LYS A 133 -16.33 -0.68 1.93
C LYS A 133 -17.23 -1.89 1.66
N LEU A 134 -18.08 -1.82 0.65
CA LEU A 134 -18.94 -2.95 0.24
C LEU A 134 -18.11 -4.15 -0.23
N LYS A 135 -16.99 -3.95 -0.90
CA LYS A 135 -16.09 -5.04 -1.28
C LYS A 135 -15.45 -5.70 -0.07
N LEU A 136 -14.97 -4.91 0.90
CA LEU A 136 -14.42 -5.44 2.14
C LEU A 136 -15.47 -6.26 2.90
N ALA A 137 -16.67 -5.72 3.04
CA ALA A 137 -17.80 -6.42 3.65
C ALA A 137 -18.14 -7.73 2.93
N TYR A 138 -18.17 -7.74 1.60
CA TYR A 138 -18.46 -8.94 0.81
C TYR A 138 -17.43 -10.05 1.03
N HIS A 139 -16.15 -9.71 1.18
CA HIS A 139 -15.09 -10.71 1.36
C HIS A 139 -14.94 -11.20 2.79
N ASN A 140 -15.22 -10.36 3.79
CA ASN A 140 -15.10 -10.74 5.21
C ASN A 140 -16.06 -9.90 6.06
N LEU A 141 -17.34 -10.26 5.98
CA LEU A 141 -18.43 -9.53 6.67
C LEU A 141 -18.24 -9.45 8.19
N PRO A 142 -17.91 -10.55 8.90
CA PRO A 142 -17.76 -10.49 10.35
C PRO A 142 -16.67 -9.49 10.78
N CYS A 143 -15.48 -9.60 10.21
CA CYS A 143 -14.37 -8.72 10.53
C CYS A 143 -14.66 -7.27 10.13
N PHE A 144 -15.25 -7.05 8.94
CA PHE A 144 -15.64 -5.72 8.49
C PHE A 144 -16.62 -5.07 9.47
N THR A 145 -17.67 -5.81 9.88
CA THR A 145 -18.70 -5.28 10.76
C THR A 145 -18.15 -4.94 12.14
N GLU A 146 -17.39 -5.85 12.75
CA GLU A 146 -16.75 -5.63 14.04
C GLU A 146 -15.83 -4.39 14.01
N THR A 147 -14.98 -4.32 12.99
CA THR A 147 -14.04 -3.19 12.86
C THR A 147 -14.78 -1.89 12.59
N MET A 148 -15.81 -1.88 11.74
CA MET A 148 -16.55 -0.65 11.45
C MET A 148 -17.37 -0.17 12.64
N LEU A 149 -17.91 -1.06 13.47
CA LEU A 149 -18.56 -0.68 14.74
C LEU A 149 -17.57 0.02 15.66
N PHE A 150 -16.36 -0.52 15.82
CA PHE A 150 -15.30 0.14 16.59
C PHE A 150 -14.95 1.51 16.01
N VAL A 151 -14.74 1.60 14.70
CA VAL A 151 -14.43 2.88 14.02
C VAL A 151 -15.54 3.90 14.20
N LEU A 152 -16.80 3.49 14.09
CA LEU A 152 -17.94 4.40 14.27
C LEU A 152 -18.07 4.88 15.72
N GLN A 153 -17.76 4.02 16.70
CA GLN A 153 -17.73 4.41 18.11
C GLN A 153 -16.66 5.49 18.37
N GLU A 154 -15.44 5.29 17.88
CA GLU A 154 -14.37 6.29 17.97
C GLU A 154 -14.78 7.62 17.32
N ARG A 155 -15.34 7.55 16.10
CA ARG A 155 -15.78 8.75 15.37
C ARG A 155 -16.94 9.48 16.04
N LEU A 156 -17.87 8.75 16.64
CA LEU A 156 -18.94 9.38 17.42
C LEU A 156 -18.37 10.13 18.63
N SER A 157 -17.40 9.54 19.31
CA SER A 157 -16.66 10.22 20.39
C SER A 157 -15.99 11.50 19.88
N ASP A 158 -15.31 11.44 18.74
CA ASP A 158 -14.65 12.60 18.13
C ASP A 158 -15.62 13.70 17.72
N LEU A 159 -16.79 13.32 17.17
CA LEU A 159 -17.86 14.28 16.86
C LEU A 159 -18.37 14.99 18.12
N LEU A 160 -18.56 14.26 19.22
CA LEU A 160 -19.03 14.82 20.49
C LEU A 160 -17.98 15.69 21.17
N THR A 161 -16.71 15.31 21.11
CA THR A 161 -15.60 16.04 21.73
C THR A 161 -14.98 17.10 20.80
N GLN A 162 -15.41 17.19 19.55
CA GLN A 162 -14.82 18.03 18.49
C GLN A 162 -13.32 17.82 18.31
N ASN A 163 -12.82 16.63 18.62
CA ASN A 163 -11.42 16.27 18.50
C ASN A 163 -11.15 15.57 17.16
N PHE A 164 -10.92 16.35 16.09
CA PHE A 164 -10.61 15.84 14.76
C PHE A 164 -9.13 15.98 14.37
N GLY A 165 -8.27 16.26 15.36
CA GLY A 165 -6.84 16.44 15.14
C GLY A 165 -6.10 15.12 14.93
N TYR A 166 -6.30 14.47 13.77
CA TYR A 166 -5.59 13.22 13.45
C TYR A 166 -4.26 13.48 12.77
N SER A 167 -3.19 13.02 13.41
CA SER A 167 -1.95 12.73 12.71
C SER A 167 -2.09 11.37 12.03
N ILE A 168 -2.45 11.38 10.74
CA ILE A 168 -2.60 10.14 9.99
C ILE A 168 -1.21 9.62 9.63
N ASN A 169 -0.87 8.45 10.15
CA ASN A 169 0.33 7.74 9.70
C ASN A 169 0.09 7.20 8.28
N LEU A 170 0.68 7.87 7.28
CA LEU A 170 0.57 7.52 5.87
C LEU A 170 1.61 6.50 5.40
N GLY A 171 2.44 5.97 6.30
CA GLY A 171 3.59 5.15 5.98
C GLY A 171 4.87 5.97 5.94
N GLY A 172 5.97 5.34 5.53
CA GLY A 172 7.27 6.00 5.42
C GLY A 172 8.44 5.04 5.49
N TYR A 173 9.64 5.57 5.40
CA TYR A 173 10.85 4.77 5.59
C TYR A 173 10.91 4.20 7.00
N LYS A 174 11.18 2.92 7.08
CA LYS A 174 11.33 2.20 8.34
C LYS A 174 12.68 1.51 8.40
N ILE A 175 13.46 1.86 9.42
CA ILE A 175 14.71 1.17 9.69
C ILE A 175 14.36 -0.23 10.19
N SER A 176 14.83 -1.25 9.47
CA SER A 176 14.79 -2.62 9.98
C SER A 176 16.11 -2.93 10.68
N SER A 177 16.04 -3.25 11.95
CA SER A 177 17.10 -3.96 12.63
C SER A 177 16.95 -5.45 12.35
N LYS A 178 18.05 -6.19 12.16
CA LYS A 178 18.02 -7.64 12.29
C LYS A 178 17.36 -7.92 13.63
N LEU A 179 16.22 -8.64 13.63
CA LEU A 179 15.50 -8.93 14.86
C LEU A 179 16.50 -9.52 15.88
N SER A 180 16.73 -8.79 16.96
CA SER A 180 17.29 -9.40 18.17
C SER A 180 16.29 -10.48 18.55
N SER A 181 16.76 -11.71 18.54
CA SER A 181 16.00 -12.93 18.71
C SER A 181 15.28 -13.01 20.06
N ASN A 182 14.09 -12.38 20.14
CA ASN A 182 13.09 -12.83 21.10
C ASN A 182 12.34 -13.97 20.41
N THR A 183 12.76 -15.19 20.72
CA THR A 183 12.28 -16.45 20.14
C THR A 183 10.75 -16.58 20.17
N GLU A 184 10.08 -16.11 21.22
CA GLU A 184 8.61 -16.16 21.35
C GLU A 184 7.85 -15.27 20.33
N GLN A 185 8.34 -14.06 20.06
CA GLN A 185 7.72 -13.18 19.07
C GLN A 185 7.99 -13.67 17.65
N LEU A 186 9.13 -14.30 17.43
CA LEU A 186 9.50 -14.92 16.16
C LEU A 186 8.62 -16.15 15.88
N GLU A 187 8.40 -17.03 16.87
CA GLU A 187 7.54 -18.20 16.75
C GLU A 187 6.08 -17.82 16.51
N THR A 188 5.57 -16.80 17.21
CA THR A 188 4.20 -16.30 17.01
C THR A 188 4.04 -15.66 15.63
N SER A 189 5.00 -14.91 15.15
CA SER A 189 4.98 -14.32 13.82
C SER A 189 5.17 -15.35 12.72
N LEU A 190 6.01 -16.37 12.93
CA LEU A 190 6.21 -17.48 12.02
C LEU A 190 5.00 -18.41 11.98
N SER A 191 4.39 -18.74 13.12
CA SER A 191 3.18 -19.57 13.17
C SER A 191 2.00 -18.89 12.49
N ASN A 192 1.82 -17.59 12.68
CA ASN A 192 0.80 -16.81 11.96
C ASN A 192 1.11 -16.71 10.45
N ARG A 193 2.36 -16.52 10.06
CA ARG A 193 2.79 -16.54 8.65
C ARG A 193 2.61 -17.92 8.01
N LEU A 194 2.97 -18.99 8.71
CA LEU A 194 2.78 -20.36 8.25
C LEU A 194 1.30 -20.73 8.16
N ARG A 195 0.48 -20.29 9.10
CA ARG A 195 -0.98 -20.50 9.07
C ARG A 195 -1.62 -19.80 7.89
N VAL A 196 -1.19 -18.58 7.58
CA VAL A 196 -1.64 -17.82 6.41
C VAL A 196 -1.11 -18.45 5.12
N LEU A 197 0.16 -18.85 5.07
CA LEU A 197 0.76 -19.50 3.89
C LEU A 197 0.14 -20.89 3.64
N ASN A 198 -0.18 -21.64 4.68
CA ASN A 198 -0.82 -22.96 4.55
C ASN A 198 -2.31 -22.86 4.19
N SER A 199 -2.98 -21.76 4.51
CA SER A 199 -4.36 -21.51 4.09
C SER A 199 -4.50 -21.10 2.63
N PHE A 200 -3.41 -20.62 2.04
CA PHE A 200 -3.33 -20.34 0.60
C PHE A 200 -2.59 -21.48 -0.07
N ASP A 201 -3.28 -22.17 -0.96
CA ASP A 201 -2.68 -23.18 -1.84
C ASP A 201 -1.45 -22.56 -2.54
N SER A 202 -0.27 -22.81 -1.97
CA SER A 202 1.02 -22.27 -2.43
C SER A 202 1.37 -22.71 -3.86
N LYS A 203 0.64 -23.68 -4.41
CA LYS A 203 0.77 -24.17 -5.79
C LYS A 203 -0.05 -23.37 -6.80
N SER A 204 -0.93 -22.47 -6.36
CA SER A 204 -1.69 -21.62 -7.27
C SER A 204 -0.81 -20.47 -7.78
N LYS A 205 -0.11 -20.66 -8.88
CA LYS A 205 0.62 -19.63 -9.66
C LYS A 205 -0.33 -18.58 -10.27
N LYS A 206 -1.43 -18.24 -9.60
CA LYS A 206 -2.47 -17.37 -10.16
C LYS A 206 -2.16 -15.92 -9.86
N THR A 207 -2.40 -15.09 -10.86
CA THR A 207 -2.31 -13.64 -10.76
C THR A 207 -3.48 -13.04 -9.99
N SER A 208 -3.22 -12.05 -9.16
CA SER A 208 -4.25 -11.25 -8.50
C SER A 208 -4.87 -10.26 -9.47
N LYS A 209 -6.05 -10.59 -9.99
CA LYS A 209 -6.86 -9.63 -10.77
C LYS A 209 -7.27 -8.42 -9.93
N HIS A 210 -7.43 -8.62 -8.62
CA HIS A 210 -7.78 -7.55 -7.69
C HIS A 210 -6.66 -6.53 -7.56
N ASN A 211 -5.44 -6.97 -7.27
CA ASN A 211 -4.28 -6.08 -7.16
C ASN A 211 -4.02 -5.35 -8.47
N LEU A 212 -4.06 -6.04 -9.61
CA LEU A 212 -3.88 -5.41 -10.92
C LEU A 212 -4.96 -4.35 -11.19
N LYS A 213 -6.22 -4.60 -10.81
CA LYS A 213 -7.31 -3.62 -10.96
C LYS A 213 -7.01 -2.33 -10.17
N TYR A 214 -6.55 -2.45 -8.92
CA TYR A 214 -6.27 -1.27 -8.09
C TYR A 214 -4.95 -0.59 -8.46
N LEU A 215 -3.95 -1.33 -8.96
CA LEU A 215 -2.77 -0.72 -9.58
C LEU A 215 -3.16 0.15 -10.78
N ASN A 216 -4.00 -0.37 -11.68
CA ASN A 216 -4.50 0.41 -12.82
C ASN A 216 -5.28 1.65 -12.37
N LYS A 217 -6.19 1.53 -11.38
CA LYS A 217 -6.91 2.67 -10.81
C LYS A 217 -5.95 3.74 -10.27
N LEU A 218 -4.90 3.33 -9.59
CA LEU A 218 -3.87 4.24 -9.04
C LEU A 218 -3.11 4.95 -10.16
N ILE A 219 -2.68 4.21 -11.18
CA ILE A 219 -1.98 4.76 -12.35
C ILE A 219 -2.84 5.78 -13.10
N GLU A 220 -4.09 5.43 -13.40
CA GLU A 220 -5.06 6.30 -14.07
C GLU A 220 -5.32 7.58 -13.24
N PHE A 221 -5.48 7.43 -11.93
CA PHE A 221 -5.66 8.55 -11.04
C PHE A 221 -4.45 9.51 -11.06
N CYS A 222 -3.23 8.98 -10.96
CA CYS A 222 -2.01 9.77 -11.06
C CYS A 222 -1.94 10.52 -12.40
N LYS A 223 -2.15 9.84 -13.51
CA LYS A 223 -2.14 10.43 -14.86
C LYS A 223 -3.21 11.54 -15.00
N LYS A 224 -4.43 11.29 -14.51
CA LYS A 224 -5.51 12.30 -14.51
C LYS A 224 -5.15 13.57 -13.77
N HIS A 225 -4.29 13.48 -12.74
CA HIS A 225 -3.80 14.62 -11.96
C HIS A 225 -2.45 15.15 -12.46
N GLY A 226 -2.07 14.83 -13.71
CA GLY A 226 -0.85 15.33 -14.34
C GLY A 226 0.44 14.78 -13.72
N LYS A 227 0.37 13.65 -12.99
CA LYS A 227 1.55 13.04 -12.37
C LYS A 227 2.15 11.99 -13.30
N GLN A 228 3.46 12.02 -13.45
CA GLN A 228 4.18 10.95 -14.11
C GLN A 228 4.18 9.71 -13.21
N VAL A 229 3.99 8.54 -13.79
CA VAL A 229 4.06 7.26 -13.08
C VAL A 229 5.25 6.46 -13.59
N VAL A 230 6.05 5.95 -12.65
CA VAL A 230 7.18 5.07 -12.91
C VAL A 230 7.00 3.81 -12.06
N LEU A 231 7.00 2.65 -12.68
CA LEU A 231 6.99 1.38 -11.98
C LEU A 231 8.41 1.02 -11.54
N VAL A 232 8.57 0.51 -10.32
CA VAL A 232 9.88 0.18 -9.76
C VAL A 232 9.86 -1.21 -9.14
N ARG A 233 10.80 -2.06 -9.55
CA ARG A 233 11.12 -3.31 -8.87
C ARG A 233 12.40 -3.12 -8.07
N LEU A 234 12.36 -3.47 -6.79
CA LEU A 234 13.44 -3.19 -5.84
C LEU A 234 14.46 -4.33 -5.77
N PRO A 235 15.65 -4.08 -5.18
CA PRO A 235 16.67 -5.09 -5.00
C PRO A 235 16.13 -6.31 -4.23
N GLN A 236 16.57 -7.49 -4.65
CA GLN A 236 16.23 -8.76 -4.07
C GLN A 236 17.50 -9.62 -3.99
N GLN A 237 17.61 -10.42 -2.94
CA GLN A 237 18.71 -11.37 -2.80
C GLN A 237 18.68 -12.40 -3.92
N GLN A 238 19.81 -12.65 -4.59
CA GLN A 238 19.82 -13.38 -5.85
C GLN A 238 19.57 -14.88 -5.71
N GLU A 239 19.91 -15.45 -4.56
CA GLU A 239 19.76 -16.87 -4.28
C GLU A 239 18.32 -17.30 -3.97
N TYR A 240 17.41 -16.35 -3.80
CA TYR A 240 16.05 -16.65 -3.42
C TYR A 240 15.13 -16.80 -4.63
N ASN A 241 14.40 -17.92 -4.68
CA ASN A 241 13.46 -18.28 -5.76
C ASN A 241 12.21 -17.36 -5.84
N PHE A 242 12.36 -16.04 -5.79
CA PHE A 242 11.27 -15.12 -6.12
C PHE A 242 10.86 -15.17 -7.59
N TRP A 243 11.61 -15.90 -8.37
CA TRP A 243 11.46 -15.97 -9.82
C TRP A 243 10.44 -17.01 -10.29
N GLU A 244 9.72 -17.67 -9.38
CA GLU A 244 8.75 -18.72 -9.74
C GLU A 244 7.69 -18.27 -10.74
N ASN A 245 7.34 -16.96 -10.75
CA ASN A 245 6.37 -16.36 -11.66
C ASN A 245 6.97 -15.26 -12.56
N GLU A 246 8.28 -15.28 -12.82
CA GLU A 246 8.95 -14.24 -13.62
C GLU A 246 8.43 -14.15 -15.05
N ILE A 247 8.13 -15.29 -15.66
CA ILE A 247 7.55 -15.34 -17.02
C ILE A 247 6.19 -14.63 -17.02
N GLU A 248 5.33 -14.94 -16.05
CA GLU A 248 4.01 -14.33 -15.90
C GLU A 248 4.12 -12.83 -15.59
N PHE A 249 5.02 -12.45 -14.68
CA PHE A 249 5.32 -11.06 -14.37
C PHE A 249 5.72 -10.27 -15.63
N SER A 250 6.65 -10.83 -16.42
CA SER A 250 7.10 -10.21 -17.67
C SER A 250 5.98 -10.08 -18.71
N GLN A 251 5.10 -11.08 -18.79
CA GLN A 251 3.93 -11.05 -19.68
C GLN A 251 2.95 -9.96 -19.24
N ILE A 252 2.60 -9.89 -17.96
CA ILE A 252 1.70 -8.88 -17.40
C ILE A 252 2.28 -7.48 -17.62
N ARG A 253 3.57 -7.28 -17.34
CA ARG A 253 4.22 -6.01 -17.60
C ARG A 253 4.13 -5.59 -19.06
N LYS A 254 4.44 -6.51 -19.99
CA LYS A 254 4.36 -6.25 -21.44
C LYS A 254 2.93 -6.00 -21.90
N GLN A 255 1.95 -6.70 -21.37
CA GLN A 255 0.56 -6.60 -21.78
C GLN A 255 -0.14 -5.34 -21.28
N TYR A 256 0.11 -4.95 -20.01
CA TYR A 256 -0.67 -3.90 -19.36
C TYR A 256 0.10 -2.61 -19.08
N PHE A 257 1.44 -2.68 -19.05
CA PHE A 257 2.26 -1.56 -18.54
C PHE A 257 3.44 -1.22 -19.45
N THR A 258 3.38 -1.57 -20.73
CA THR A 258 4.46 -1.28 -21.71
C THR A 258 4.73 0.21 -21.85
N GLU A 259 3.68 1.04 -21.79
CA GLU A 259 3.77 2.49 -21.96
C GLU A 259 4.34 3.22 -20.72
N LEU A 260 4.52 2.50 -19.60
CA LEU A 260 5.06 3.09 -18.40
C LEU A 260 6.57 2.85 -18.29
N PRO A 261 7.36 3.85 -17.90
CA PRO A 261 8.73 3.63 -17.49
C PRO A 261 8.79 2.58 -16.38
N PHE A 262 9.73 1.65 -16.51
CA PHE A 262 9.96 0.60 -15.52
C PHE A 262 11.44 0.55 -15.14
N LEU A 263 11.72 0.78 -13.87
CA LEU A 263 13.05 0.68 -13.29
C LEU A 263 13.17 -0.66 -12.59
N ASP A 264 13.98 -1.54 -13.17
CA ASP A 264 14.21 -2.86 -12.61
C ASP A 264 15.55 -2.91 -11.86
N PHE A 265 15.46 -2.91 -10.54
CA PHE A 265 16.60 -3.04 -9.65
C PHE A 265 16.70 -4.40 -8.98
N ALA A 266 15.95 -5.41 -9.44
CA ALA A 266 15.97 -6.72 -8.80
C ALA A 266 17.38 -7.32 -8.68
N LYS A 267 18.27 -7.01 -9.64
CA LYS A 267 19.67 -7.42 -9.66
C LYS A 267 20.64 -6.28 -9.33
N PHE A 268 20.18 -5.26 -8.60
CA PHE A 268 21.07 -4.20 -8.16
C PHE A 268 22.18 -4.77 -7.27
N PRO A 269 23.44 -4.40 -7.49
CA PRO A 269 24.59 -5.01 -6.82
C PRO A 269 24.63 -4.61 -5.35
N LEU A 270 24.16 -5.50 -4.50
CA LEU A 270 24.22 -5.43 -3.04
C LEU A 270 24.76 -6.76 -2.51
N GLU A 271 25.45 -6.69 -1.38
CA GLU A 271 25.97 -7.84 -0.66
C GLU A 271 24.91 -8.42 0.29
N ASP A 272 25.12 -9.62 0.81
CA ASP A 272 24.16 -10.29 1.69
C ASP A 272 23.90 -9.52 2.98
N GLU A 273 24.91 -8.79 3.50
CA GLU A 273 24.77 -7.94 4.69
C GLU A 273 23.88 -6.72 4.46
N ASP A 274 23.66 -6.34 3.19
CA ASP A 274 22.75 -5.27 2.82
C ASP A 274 21.28 -5.68 2.91
N PHE A 275 21.00 -6.94 3.20
CA PHE A 275 19.68 -7.49 3.39
C PHE A 275 19.44 -7.94 4.83
N ILE A 276 18.18 -7.83 5.30
CA ILE A 276 17.72 -8.40 6.56
C ILE A 276 17.16 -9.78 6.31
N ASP A 277 16.44 -9.91 5.23
CA ASP A 277 15.90 -11.13 4.65
C ASP A 277 15.98 -11.01 3.13
N HIS A 278 15.46 -12.00 2.44
CA HIS A 278 15.57 -12.13 0.98
C HIS A 278 15.01 -10.94 0.16
N SER A 279 14.22 -10.05 0.76
CA SER A 279 13.49 -9.00 0.04
C SER A 279 13.51 -7.62 0.71
N HIS A 280 14.03 -7.54 1.92
CA HIS A 280 14.08 -6.29 2.67
C HIS A 280 15.53 -5.88 2.91
N LEU A 281 15.81 -4.62 2.63
CA LEU A 281 17.15 -4.07 2.82
C LEU A 281 17.40 -3.77 4.31
N SER A 282 18.65 -4.00 4.73
CA SER A 282 19.18 -3.49 5.99
C SER A 282 19.31 -1.96 5.90
N TYR A 283 19.60 -1.31 7.03
CA TYR A 283 19.88 0.13 7.03
C TYR A 283 21.01 0.48 6.04
N GLN A 284 22.08 -0.31 6.00
CA GLN A 284 23.21 -0.06 5.12
C GLN A 284 22.82 -0.26 3.65
N GLY A 285 22.11 -1.33 3.33
CA GLY A 285 21.59 -1.59 2.00
C GLY A 285 20.64 -0.48 1.52
N ALA A 286 19.74 -0.04 2.39
CA ALA A 286 18.85 1.09 2.11
C ALA A 286 19.64 2.39 1.85
N CYS A 287 20.69 2.67 2.62
CA CYS A 287 21.54 3.84 2.39
C CYS A 287 22.26 3.76 1.04
N ARG A 288 22.86 2.61 0.69
CA ARG A 288 23.53 2.40 -0.60
C ARG A 288 22.55 2.59 -1.76
N PHE A 289 21.39 1.94 -1.69
CA PHE A 289 20.36 2.04 -2.72
C PHE A 289 19.78 3.46 -2.83
N SER A 290 19.45 4.11 -1.71
CA SER A 290 18.90 5.46 -1.70
C SER A 290 19.86 6.50 -2.27
N ASN A 291 21.15 6.41 -1.94
CA ASN A 291 22.17 7.27 -2.51
C ASN A 291 22.32 7.10 -4.04
N TYR A 292 22.29 5.86 -4.52
CA TYR A 292 22.28 5.58 -5.95
C TYR A 292 21.02 6.16 -6.61
N PHE A 293 19.85 5.88 -6.04
CA PHE A 293 18.58 6.35 -6.59
C PHE A 293 18.49 7.88 -6.61
N GLY A 294 18.98 8.56 -5.56
CA GLY A 294 19.07 10.01 -5.52
C GLY A 294 19.95 10.59 -6.65
N LYS A 295 21.08 9.94 -6.98
CA LYS A 295 21.90 10.30 -8.14
C LYS A 295 21.15 10.08 -9.45
N LEU A 296 20.40 8.97 -9.58
CA LEU A 296 19.59 8.67 -10.76
C LEU A 296 18.52 9.75 -10.98
N LEU A 297 17.84 10.23 -9.93
CA LEU A 297 16.84 11.29 -10.03
C LEU A 297 17.44 12.59 -10.58
N LYS A 298 18.64 12.97 -10.14
CA LYS A 298 19.34 14.17 -10.62
C LYS A 298 19.64 14.12 -12.12
N THR A 299 19.87 12.93 -12.67
CA THR A 299 20.15 12.76 -14.12
C THR A 299 18.90 12.70 -14.99
N LYS A 300 17.71 12.63 -14.40
CA LYS A 300 16.42 12.43 -15.08
C LYS A 300 16.36 11.19 -15.99
N LYS A 301 17.29 10.25 -15.86
CA LYS A 301 17.35 9.03 -16.69
C LYS A 301 16.21 8.03 -16.43
N TYR A 302 15.45 8.23 -15.37
CA TYR A 302 14.25 7.42 -15.05
C TYR A 302 13.09 7.62 -16.03
N HIS A 303 13.17 8.58 -16.94
CA HIS A 303 12.20 8.77 -18.03
C HIS A 303 12.45 7.84 -19.22
N LEU A 304 13.60 7.22 -19.30
CA LEU A 304 13.97 6.37 -20.42
C LEU A 304 13.42 4.96 -20.19
N ASN A 305 12.72 4.41 -21.17
CA ASN A 305 12.37 2.99 -21.17
C ASN A 305 13.66 2.16 -21.14
N GLN A 306 13.67 1.05 -20.41
CA GLN A 306 14.84 0.18 -20.18
C GLN A 306 15.59 -0.25 -21.47
N LYS A 307 14.89 -0.30 -22.63
CA LYS A 307 15.52 -0.54 -23.94
C LYS A 307 16.67 0.41 -24.30
N SER A 308 16.70 1.61 -23.70
CA SER A 308 17.76 2.59 -23.98
C SER A 308 18.94 2.50 -23.01
N LEU A 309 18.82 1.76 -21.90
CA LEU A 309 19.89 1.57 -20.92
C LEU A 309 20.79 0.37 -21.26
N ASP A 310 20.23 -0.65 -21.95
CA ASP A 310 20.97 -1.87 -22.33
C ASP A 310 21.90 -1.66 -23.55
N HIS A 311 21.72 -0.57 -24.31
CA HIS A 311 22.59 -0.24 -25.46
C HIS A 311 23.82 0.62 -25.14
N LYS A 312 24.11 0.87 -23.86
CA LYS A 312 25.27 1.65 -23.41
C LYS A 312 26.15 0.90 -22.40
N LYS A 313 26.34 -0.39 -22.60
CA LYS A 313 27.41 -1.17 -21.96
C LYS A 313 28.50 -1.44 -22.96
#